data_7a79c2062840bc8d3ca8ba772eef9d2d
#
_entry.id   7a79c2062840bc8d3ca8ba772eef9d2d
#
_cell.length_a   1.000
_cell.length_b   1.000
_cell.length_c   1.000
_cell.angle_alpha   90.00
_cell.angle_beta   90.00
_cell.angle_gamma   90.00
#
_symmetry.space_group_name_H-M   'P 1'
#
loop_
_entity.id
_entity.type
_entity.pdbx_description
1 polymer ?
#
loop_
_entity_poly.entity_id
_entity_poly.type
_entity_poly.pdbx_seq_one_letter_code
_entity_poly.pdbx_strand_id
1 'polypeptide(L)'
;SKTRAIMVVHYAGKPVRMEPVLSFGQPVIEDAAQAVDSKLGNKYCGSIGTIGVYSFDPVKNITTGEGGGITTRDSELMTRARQLRYCGIGSAGFEAAAMKERWWEYDIVDVFPKLLPNDIAASIGLAQLRKIDKLQTTRKKIWNI
;
A
#
# COMPACT_ATOMS: atom_id res chain seq x y z
N SER A 1 -11.25 -19.63 -18.28
CA SER A 1 -11.60 -19.15 -16.93
C SER A 1 -12.16 -17.73 -17.01
N LYS A 2 -13.13 -17.39 -16.16
CA LYS A 2 -13.66 -16.02 -16.01
C LYS A 2 -12.88 -15.21 -14.96
N THR A 3 -11.86 -15.81 -14.34
CA THR A 3 -11.01 -15.16 -13.34
C THR A 3 -10.25 -14.00 -13.97
N ARG A 4 -10.36 -12.81 -13.39
CA ARG A 4 -9.73 -11.57 -13.87
C ARG A 4 -8.53 -11.16 -13.02
N ALA A 5 -8.51 -11.55 -11.76
CA ALA A 5 -7.41 -11.33 -10.83
C ALA A 5 -7.45 -12.40 -9.73
N ILE A 6 -6.35 -12.57 -9.04
CA ILE A 6 -6.21 -13.44 -7.87
C ILE A 6 -5.81 -12.57 -6.69
N MET A 7 -6.49 -12.74 -5.55
CA MET A 7 -6.09 -12.10 -4.31
C MET A 7 -5.49 -13.13 -3.37
N VAL A 8 -4.35 -12.83 -2.80
CA VAL A 8 -3.72 -13.64 -1.75
C VAL A 8 -3.61 -12.83 -0.46
N VAL A 9 -3.75 -13.50 0.68
CA VAL A 9 -3.63 -12.86 1.99
C VAL A 9 -2.39 -13.43 2.70
N HIS A 10 -1.44 -12.58 3.06
CA HIS A 10 -0.30 -12.94 3.90
C HIS A 10 -0.72 -12.93 5.37
N TYR A 11 -1.58 -13.89 5.72
CA TYR A 11 -2.26 -13.96 7.01
C TYR A 11 -1.28 -14.10 8.17
N ALA A 12 -1.52 -13.33 9.24
CA ALA A 12 -0.66 -13.25 10.43
C ALA A 12 0.82 -12.95 10.10
N GLY A 13 1.09 -12.28 8.97
CA GLY A 13 2.44 -12.00 8.53
C GLY A 13 3.18 -13.18 7.89
N LYS A 14 2.53 -14.34 7.73
CA LYS A 14 3.12 -15.51 7.06
C LYS A 14 3.04 -15.35 5.54
N PRO A 15 4.19 -15.30 4.83
CA PRO A 15 4.19 -15.17 3.39
C PRO A 15 3.53 -16.36 2.68
N VAL A 16 2.66 -16.07 1.73
CA VAL A 16 2.15 -17.08 0.78
C VAL A 16 3.26 -17.44 -0.19
N ARG A 17 3.35 -18.71 -0.58
CA ARG A 17 4.23 -19.13 -1.68
C ARG A 17 3.65 -18.59 -2.99
N MET A 18 4.31 -17.57 -3.53
CA MET A 18 3.79 -16.80 -4.66
C MET A 18 3.97 -17.50 -6.03
N GLU A 19 4.98 -18.36 -6.17
CA GLU A 19 5.31 -18.99 -7.45
C GLU A 19 4.11 -19.76 -8.04
N PRO A 20 3.39 -20.62 -7.29
CA PRO A 20 2.22 -21.32 -7.84
C PRO A 20 1.07 -20.38 -8.22
N VAL A 21 0.92 -19.25 -7.50
CA VAL A 21 -0.13 -18.26 -7.79
C VAL A 21 0.20 -17.48 -9.05
N LEU A 22 1.44 -17.04 -9.18
CA LEU A 22 1.92 -16.28 -10.34
C LEU A 22 1.89 -17.12 -11.63
N SER A 23 2.04 -18.45 -11.53
CA SER A 23 2.01 -19.34 -12.69
C SER A 23 0.67 -19.38 -13.42
N PHE A 24 -0.43 -18.91 -12.79
CA PHE A 24 -1.72 -18.77 -13.46
C PHE A 24 -1.77 -17.61 -14.47
N GLY A 25 -0.77 -16.72 -14.49
CA GLY A 25 -0.68 -15.60 -15.44
C GLY A 25 -1.73 -14.50 -15.25
N GLN A 26 -2.51 -14.52 -14.17
CA GLN A 26 -3.48 -13.48 -13.84
C GLN A 26 -2.83 -12.40 -12.96
N PRO A 27 -3.31 -11.14 -13.01
CA PRO A 27 -2.91 -10.13 -12.05
C PRO A 27 -3.12 -10.61 -10.61
N VAL A 28 -2.12 -10.39 -9.75
CA VAL A 28 -2.16 -10.81 -8.35
C VAL A 28 -2.18 -9.60 -7.44
N ILE A 29 -3.17 -9.56 -6.55
CA ILE A 29 -3.28 -8.57 -5.47
C ILE A 29 -2.80 -9.24 -4.19
N GLU A 30 -1.79 -8.65 -3.55
CA GLU A 30 -1.29 -9.10 -2.25
C GLU A 30 -1.96 -8.29 -1.13
N ASP A 31 -2.77 -8.93 -0.31
CA ASP A 31 -3.18 -8.36 0.98
C ASP A 31 -2.04 -8.59 1.98
N ALA A 32 -1.23 -7.54 2.17
CA ALA A 32 -0.12 -7.49 3.10
C ALA A 32 -0.48 -6.68 4.38
N ALA A 33 -1.78 -6.50 4.66
CA ALA A 33 -2.24 -5.72 5.82
C ALA A 33 -1.70 -6.22 7.17
N GLN A 34 -1.30 -7.48 7.26
CA GLN A 34 -0.69 -8.09 8.45
C GLN A 34 0.80 -8.43 8.25
N ALA A 35 1.39 -8.07 7.11
CA ALA A 35 2.69 -8.55 6.67
C ALA A 35 3.72 -7.45 6.42
N VAL A 36 3.58 -6.32 7.10
CA VAL A 36 4.61 -5.26 7.07
C VAL A 36 5.94 -5.85 7.52
N ASP A 37 7.00 -5.67 6.71
CA ASP A 37 8.34 -6.22 6.90
C ASP A 37 8.45 -7.75 6.78
N SER A 38 7.39 -8.48 6.45
CA SER A 38 7.47 -9.91 6.13
C SER A 38 8.06 -10.11 4.73
N LYS A 39 8.86 -11.19 4.55
CA LYS A 39 9.57 -11.46 3.30
C LYS A 39 9.38 -12.90 2.85
N LEU A 40 9.28 -13.08 1.54
CA LEU A 40 9.47 -14.37 0.85
C LEU A 40 10.83 -14.33 0.12
N GLY A 41 11.82 -15.01 0.67
CA GLY A 41 13.22 -14.81 0.26
C GLY A 41 13.67 -13.37 0.48
N ASN A 42 14.11 -12.70 -0.58
CA ASN A 42 14.57 -11.31 -0.53
C ASN A 42 13.49 -10.27 -0.90
N LYS A 43 12.26 -10.71 -1.17
CA LYS A 43 11.16 -9.82 -1.59
C LYS A 43 10.19 -9.59 -0.44
N TYR A 44 9.83 -8.35 -0.20
CA TYR A 44 8.79 -8.01 0.78
C TYR A 44 7.41 -8.45 0.30
N CYS A 45 6.58 -8.99 1.22
CA CYS A 45 5.16 -9.18 0.96
C CYS A 45 4.53 -7.85 0.56
N GLY A 46 3.66 -7.87 -0.46
CA GLY A 46 3.09 -6.66 -1.06
C GLY A 46 3.96 -6.04 -2.17
N SER A 47 5.12 -6.67 -2.52
CA SER A 47 5.97 -6.19 -3.62
C SER A 47 6.21 -7.24 -4.70
N ILE A 48 5.55 -8.38 -4.63
CA ILE A 48 5.78 -9.55 -5.49
C ILE A 48 4.75 -9.63 -6.60
N GLY A 49 3.49 -9.42 -6.27
CA GLY A 49 2.37 -9.40 -7.21
C GLY A 49 2.25 -8.10 -8.02
N THR A 50 1.11 -7.92 -8.64
CA THR A 50 0.79 -6.73 -9.45
C THR A 50 0.51 -5.51 -8.56
N ILE A 51 -0.23 -5.72 -7.47
CA ILE A 51 -0.56 -4.69 -6.47
C ILE A 51 -0.35 -5.29 -5.09
N GLY A 52 0.28 -4.55 -4.18
CA GLY A 52 0.32 -4.83 -2.75
C GLY A 52 -0.52 -3.82 -1.98
N VAL A 53 -1.20 -4.28 -0.94
CA VAL A 53 -2.05 -3.44 -0.08
C VAL A 53 -1.61 -3.61 1.37
N TYR A 54 -1.39 -2.50 2.07
CA TYR A 54 -1.03 -2.46 3.48
C TYR A 54 -2.09 -1.72 4.29
N SER A 55 -2.22 -2.09 5.55
CA SER A 55 -3.05 -1.39 6.53
C SER A 55 -2.18 -0.81 7.62
N PHE A 56 -2.50 0.42 8.02
CA PHE A 56 -1.87 1.12 9.15
C PHE A 56 -2.89 1.44 10.25
N ASP A 57 -3.92 0.61 10.34
CA ASP A 57 -4.90 0.57 11.43
C ASP A 57 -4.22 0.43 12.81
N PRO A 58 -4.83 0.88 13.93
CA PRO A 58 -4.23 0.85 15.26
C PRO A 58 -3.71 -0.52 15.73
N VAL A 59 -4.32 -1.61 15.27
CA VAL A 59 -3.93 -2.97 15.69
C VAL A 59 -2.82 -3.59 14.82
N LYS A 60 -2.33 -2.87 13.80
CA LYS A 60 -1.31 -3.39 12.89
C LYS A 60 0.11 -3.25 13.42
N ASN A 61 1.04 -3.92 12.77
CA ASN A 61 2.45 -3.93 13.15
C ASN A 61 3.12 -2.55 13.11
N ILE A 62 2.66 -1.69 12.22
CA ILE A 62 2.93 -0.25 12.15
C ILE A 62 1.58 0.43 12.03
N THR A 63 1.39 1.51 12.76
CA THR A 63 0.13 2.25 12.74
C THR A 63 0.34 3.73 12.45
N THR A 64 -0.66 4.33 11.82
CA THR A 64 -0.80 5.79 11.68
C THR A 64 -2.06 6.30 12.41
N GLY A 65 -2.64 5.46 13.30
CA GLY A 65 -3.98 5.64 13.84
C GLY A 65 -5.00 5.04 12.89
N GLU A 66 -5.14 5.60 11.72
CA GLU A 66 -5.88 5.07 10.58
C GLU A 66 -5.05 5.29 9.32
N GLY A 67 -5.15 4.39 8.34
CA GLY A 67 -4.45 4.54 7.07
C GLY A 67 -4.15 3.24 6.37
N GLY A 68 -3.55 3.37 5.20
CA GLY A 68 -3.09 2.27 4.38
C GLY A 68 -2.16 2.72 3.28
N GLY A 69 -1.63 1.77 2.55
CA GLY A 69 -0.76 2.03 1.41
C GLY A 69 -0.97 1.04 0.29
N ILE A 70 -0.75 1.50 -0.93
CA ILE A 70 -0.73 0.67 -2.13
C ILE A 70 0.68 0.71 -2.72
N THR A 71 1.16 -0.44 -3.15
CA THR A 71 2.41 -0.59 -3.90
C THR A 71 2.14 -1.26 -5.23
N THR A 72 2.77 -0.78 -6.28
CA THR A 72 2.79 -1.41 -7.61
C THR A 72 4.03 -0.95 -8.37
N ARG A 73 4.46 -1.75 -9.35
CA ARG A 73 5.50 -1.37 -10.33
C ARG A 73 4.91 -0.85 -11.63
N ASP A 74 3.60 -0.96 -11.79
CA ASP A 74 2.87 -0.46 -12.95
C ASP A 74 2.59 1.03 -12.76
N SER A 75 3.15 1.86 -13.65
CA SER A 75 3.03 3.31 -13.60
C SER A 75 1.61 3.80 -13.91
N GLU A 76 0.85 3.08 -14.73
CA GLU A 76 -0.54 3.42 -15.06
C GLU A 76 -1.44 3.15 -13.85
N LEU A 77 -1.28 1.99 -13.21
CA LEU A 77 -1.98 1.68 -11.97
C LEU A 77 -1.63 2.66 -10.85
N MET A 78 -0.36 3.06 -10.74
CA MET A 78 0.06 4.06 -9.74
C MET A 78 -0.56 5.43 -10.02
N THR A 79 -0.58 5.86 -11.26
CA THR A 79 -1.23 7.13 -11.66
C THR A 79 -2.72 7.08 -11.34
N ARG A 80 -3.39 5.99 -11.69
CA ARG A 80 -4.80 5.81 -11.40
C ARG A 80 -5.10 5.79 -9.90
N ALA A 81 -4.29 5.12 -9.11
CA ALA A 81 -4.42 5.11 -7.65
C ALA A 81 -4.26 6.51 -7.04
N ARG A 82 -3.31 7.31 -7.54
CA ARG A 82 -3.12 8.70 -7.11
C ARG A 82 -4.32 9.59 -7.41
N GLN A 83 -4.91 9.45 -8.58
CA GLN A 83 -6.14 10.17 -8.95
C GLN A 83 -7.31 9.80 -8.05
N LEU A 84 -7.56 8.50 -7.92
CA LEU A 84 -8.68 7.98 -7.12
C LEU A 84 -8.57 8.38 -5.65
N ARG A 85 -7.39 8.26 -5.02
CA ARG A 85 -7.24 8.61 -3.59
C ARG A 85 -7.59 10.06 -3.27
N TYR A 86 -7.63 10.94 -4.26
CA TYR A 86 -7.95 12.35 -4.09
C TYR A 86 -9.13 12.77 -4.97
N CYS A 87 -10.32 12.28 -4.62
CA CYS A 87 -11.59 12.67 -5.24
C CYS A 87 -11.68 12.42 -6.75
N GLY A 88 -10.78 11.63 -7.35
CA GLY A 88 -10.72 11.46 -8.80
C GLY A 88 -10.12 12.67 -9.54
N ILE A 89 -9.32 13.49 -8.88
CA ILE A 89 -8.65 14.65 -9.52
C ILE A 89 -7.53 14.14 -10.41
N GLY A 90 -7.56 14.54 -11.68
CA GLY A 90 -6.65 14.07 -12.74
C GLY A 90 -5.21 14.51 -12.55
N SER A 91 -4.99 15.78 -12.28
CA SER A 91 -3.70 16.33 -11.88
C SER A 91 -3.84 16.93 -10.49
N ALA A 92 -3.13 16.42 -9.51
CA ALA A 92 -3.33 16.79 -8.13
C ALA A 92 -2.25 17.73 -7.61
N GLY A 93 -2.70 18.76 -6.89
CA GLY A 93 -1.89 19.53 -5.97
C GLY A 93 -0.79 20.37 -6.58
N PHE A 94 0.38 20.38 -5.97
CA PHE A 94 1.51 21.22 -6.33
C PHE A 94 2.03 21.01 -7.77
N GLU A 95 1.90 19.80 -8.32
CA GLU A 95 2.33 19.52 -9.72
C GLU A 95 1.44 20.23 -10.73
N ALA A 96 0.13 20.29 -10.47
CA ALA A 96 -0.81 21.05 -11.30
C ALA A 96 -0.64 22.55 -11.15
N ALA A 97 -0.38 23.01 -9.92
CA ALA A 97 -0.13 24.42 -9.64
C ALA A 97 1.16 24.94 -10.29
N ALA A 98 2.18 24.08 -10.43
CA ALA A 98 3.43 24.44 -11.10
C ALA A 98 3.32 24.53 -12.64
N MET A 99 2.29 23.91 -13.22
CA MET A 99 2.13 23.82 -14.68
C MET A 99 1.05 24.75 -15.25
N LYS A 100 0.19 25.35 -14.44
CA LYS A 100 -0.95 26.21 -14.88
C LYS A 100 -0.90 27.56 -14.17
N GLU A 101 -1.18 28.65 -14.91
CA GLU A 101 -1.36 29.99 -14.34
C GLU A 101 -2.50 30.06 -13.31
N ARG A 102 -3.45 29.10 -13.37
CA ARG A 102 -4.60 28.99 -12.48
C ARG A 102 -4.50 27.72 -11.64
N TRP A 103 -3.86 27.81 -10.48
CA TRP A 103 -3.61 26.70 -9.55
C TRP A 103 -4.90 26.03 -9.01
N TRP A 104 -6.06 26.68 -9.14
CA TRP A 104 -7.37 26.17 -8.73
C TRP A 104 -8.11 25.39 -9.82
N GLU A 105 -7.61 25.41 -11.07
CA GLU A 105 -8.19 24.63 -12.16
C GLU A 105 -7.61 23.22 -12.18
N TYR A 106 -8.47 22.23 -12.04
CA TYR A 106 -8.12 20.82 -12.14
C TYR A 106 -9.25 20.04 -12.79
N ASP A 107 -8.87 18.94 -13.47
CA ASP A 107 -9.83 18.06 -14.12
C ASP A 107 -10.27 16.97 -13.14
N ILE A 108 -11.56 16.68 -13.11
CA ILE A 108 -12.13 15.52 -12.39
C ILE A 108 -12.27 14.40 -13.42
N VAL A 109 -11.47 13.34 -13.26
CA VAL A 109 -11.44 12.19 -14.18
C VAL A 109 -12.32 11.04 -13.70
N ASP A 110 -12.77 11.07 -12.43
CA ASP A 110 -13.66 10.09 -11.86
C ASP A 110 -14.30 10.62 -10.57
N VAL A 111 -15.31 9.91 -10.07
CA VAL A 111 -15.96 10.20 -8.78
C VAL A 111 -15.46 9.20 -7.74
N PHE A 112 -14.73 9.69 -6.74
CA PHE A 112 -14.17 8.85 -5.68
C PHE A 112 -14.06 9.62 -4.36
N PRO A 113 -14.11 8.96 -3.20
CA PRO A 113 -13.95 9.64 -1.91
C PRO A 113 -12.51 10.17 -1.72
N LYS A 114 -12.36 11.12 -0.81
CA LYS A 114 -11.05 11.58 -0.38
C LYS A 114 -10.44 10.57 0.60
N LEU A 115 -9.35 9.93 0.19
CA LEU A 115 -8.63 8.92 0.97
C LEU A 115 -7.19 9.36 1.32
N LEU A 116 -6.92 10.65 1.33
CA LEU A 116 -5.60 11.17 1.71
C LEU A 116 -5.40 11.10 3.23
N PRO A 117 -4.29 10.53 3.70
CA PRO A 117 -3.88 10.69 5.09
C PRO A 117 -3.53 12.17 5.35
N ASN A 118 -3.72 12.61 6.59
CA ASN A 118 -3.24 13.91 7.02
C ASN A 118 -1.79 13.83 7.56
N ASP A 119 -1.15 15.00 7.73
CA ASP A 119 0.25 15.06 8.15
C ASP A 119 0.47 14.55 9.58
N ILE A 120 -0.55 14.62 10.44
CA ILE A 120 -0.49 14.06 11.81
C ILE A 120 -0.35 12.55 11.72
N ALA A 121 -1.23 11.88 10.97
CA ALA A 121 -1.16 10.44 10.75
C ALA A 121 0.18 10.05 10.07
N ALA A 122 0.62 10.79 9.06
CA ALA A 122 1.89 10.56 8.38
C ALA A 122 3.09 10.70 9.34
N SER A 123 3.07 11.66 10.26
CA SER A 123 4.15 11.85 11.25
C SER A 123 4.24 10.69 12.24
N ILE A 124 3.09 10.14 12.68
CA ILE A 124 3.04 8.93 13.50
C ILE A 124 3.65 7.76 12.74
N GLY A 125 3.25 7.54 11.49
CA GLY A 125 3.77 6.48 10.64
C GLY A 125 5.28 6.58 10.44
N LEU A 126 5.80 7.78 10.20
CA LEU A 126 7.23 8.01 10.05
C LEU A 126 8.01 7.66 11.35
N ALA A 127 7.47 8.04 12.49
CA ALA A 127 8.06 7.71 13.81
C ALA A 127 8.05 6.19 14.07
N GLN A 128 7.01 5.49 13.66
CA GLN A 128 6.89 4.03 13.74
C GLN A 128 7.89 3.34 12.79
N LEU A 129 7.97 3.82 11.54
CA LEU A 129 8.87 3.25 10.52
C LEU A 129 10.34 3.36 10.93
N ARG A 130 10.74 4.47 11.55
CA ARG A 130 12.12 4.64 12.07
C ARG A 130 12.48 3.65 13.19
N LYS A 131 11.49 3.03 13.83
CA LYS A 131 11.67 2.05 14.92
C LYS A 131 11.40 0.61 14.48
N ILE A 132 11.15 0.35 13.20
CA ILE A 132 10.66 -0.95 12.73
C ILE A 132 11.58 -2.10 13.11
N ASP A 133 12.89 -1.95 12.94
CA ASP A 133 13.87 -2.99 13.24
C ASP A 133 13.83 -3.40 14.72
N LYS A 134 13.75 -2.40 15.61
CA LYS A 134 13.61 -2.63 17.06
C LYS A 134 12.30 -3.35 17.39
N LEU A 135 11.18 -2.91 16.80
CA LEU A 135 9.87 -3.49 17.02
C LEU A 135 9.82 -4.95 16.54
N GLN A 136 10.34 -5.23 15.35
CA GLN A 136 10.37 -6.57 14.80
C GLN A 136 11.32 -7.51 15.55
N THR A 137 12.46 -7.01 15.99
CA THR A 137 13.38 -7.78 16.85
C THR A 137 12.71 -8.20 18.15
N THR A 138 11.96 -7.29 18.79
CA THR A 138 11.23 -7.58 20.02
C THR A 138 10.12 -8.61 19.79
N ARG A 139 9.35 -8.48 18.69
CA ARG A 139 8.30 -9.46 18.34
C ARG A 139 8.88 -10.85 18.10
N LYS A 140 10.00 -10.95 17.39
CA LYS A 140 10.70 -12.24 17.17
C LYS A 140 11.14 -12.89 18.48
N LYS A 141 11.64 -12.11 19.44
CA LYS A 141 11.99 -12.62 20.76
C LYS A 141 10.78 -13.20 21.49
N ILE A 142 9.65 -12.48 21.49
CA ILE A 142 8.41 -12.92 22.13
C ILE A 142 7.86 -14.17 21.45
N TRP A 143 7.93 -14.24 20.12
CA TRP A 143 7.46 -15.40 19.36
C TRP A 143 8.23 -16.69 19.67
N ASN A 144 9.50 -16.59 20.03
CA ASN A 144 10.37 -17.75 20.30
C ASN A 144 10.35 -18.20 21.78
N ILE A 145 9.48 -17.64 22.63
CA ILE A 145 9.23 -18.07 24.00
C ILE A 145 8.13 -19.14 24.01
#